data_6b306bdc01e7332dcc47beef23644a82
#
_entry.id   6b306bdc01e7332dcc47beef23644a82
#
_cell.length_a   1.000
_cell.length_b   1.000
_cell.length_c   1.000
_cell.angle_alpha   90.00
_cell.angle_beta   90.00
_cell.angle_gamma   90.00
#
_symmetry.space_group_name_H-M   'P 1'
#
loop_
_entity.id
_entity.type
_entity.pdbx_description
1 polymer ?
#
loop_
_entity_poly.entity_id
_entity_poly.type
_entity_poly.pdbx_seq_one_letter_code
_entity_poly.pdbx_strand_id
1 'polypeptide(L)'
;LSKENIGAVFANQDGTYYDMWGLIDEKYCNNDFWVDALKYIIKKINPGDRVSTELLEDMKINLLDKKRIKFEQNMPPIKVKSAYGGFGIYKMNYVIKNERRYEGFQKVDLIFKDGTKKKINYQKNEIVNFNEGLIDLGLELYILPYLINNKYTTADRDFPPKSAFALIIDQNDRSII
;
A
#
# COMPACT_ATOMS: atom_id res chain seq x y z
N LEU A 1 19.99 -5.94 15.14
CA LEU A 1 20.23 -5.91 13.70
C LEU A 1 21.68 -5.52 13.43
N SER A 2 22.58 -6.49 13.29
CA SER A 2 24.01 -6.27 12.95
C SER A 2 24.29 -6.61 11.47
N LYS A 3 23.30 -6.52 10.60
CA LYS A 3 23.47 -6.88 9.19
C LYS A 3 23.98 -5.68 8.39
N GLU A 4 25.09 -5.86 7.71
CA GLU A 4 25.71 -4.82 6.84
C GLU A 4 24.79 -4.41 5.67
N ASN A 5 23.89 -5.29 5.25
CA ASN A 5 23.00 -5.11 4.11
C ASN A 5 21.64 -4.46 4.44
N ILE A 6 21.42 -3.95 5.66
CA ILE A 6 20.20 -3.20 5.98
C ILE A 6 20.24 -1.85 5.28
N GLY A 7 19.23 -1.59 4.41
CA GLY A 7 19.09 -0.33 3.68
C GLY A 7 18.17 0.67 4.36
N ALA A 8 17.09 0.19 4.98
CA ALA A 8 16.17 1.03 5.73
C ALA A 8 15.46 0.27 6.83
N VAL A 9 15.01 1.02 7.85
CA VAL A 9 14.09 0.53 8.88
C VAL A 9 12.94 1.49 9.04
N PHE A 10 11.74 0.94 9.28
CA PHE A 10 10.48 1.67 9.36
C PHE A 10 9.84 1.51 10.72
N ALA A 11 9.10 2.52 11.11
CA ALA A 11 8.34 2.50 12.35
C ALA A 11 7.09 1.63 12.25
N ASN A 12 6.60 1.25 13.42
CA ASN A 12 5.30 0.65 13.65
C ASN A 12 4.38 1.65 14.37
N GLN A 13 3.11 1.29 14.52
CA GLN A 13 2.12 1.99 15.34
C GLN A 13 1.65 1.09 16.48
N ASP A 14 1.25 1.70 17.59
CA ASP A 14 0.56 1.00 18.67
C ASP A 14 -0.94 0.88 18.28
N GLY A 15 -1.31 -0.26 17.72
CA GLY A 15 -2.61 -0.51 17.12
C GLY A 15 -2.51 -1.08 15.71
N THR A 16 -3.51 -0.84 14.88
CA THR A 16 -3.51 -1.29 13.48
C THR A 16 -2.48 -0.51 12.66
N TYR A 17 -1.66 -1.22 11.90
CA TYR A 17 -0.72 -0.60 10.97
C TYR A 17 -1.49 0.19 9.91
N TYR A 18 -1.30 1.51 9.87
CA TYR A 18 -2.17 2.38 9.06
C TYR A 18 -1.71 2.53 7.62
N ASP A 19 -0.40 2.44 7.36
CA ASP A 19 0.15 2.73 6.04
C ASP A 19 0.15 1.50 5.12
N MET A 20 -1.04 0.95 4.92
CA MET A 20 -1.24 -0.21 4.04
C MET A 20 -0.91 0.09 2.58
N TRP A 21 -0.94 1.37 2.17
CA TRP A 21 -0.63 1.78 0.81
C TRP A 21 0.88 1.67 0.50
N GLY A 22 1.73 1.97 1.47
CA GLY A 22 3.18 1.83 1.34
C GLY A 22 3.70 0.44 1.67
N LEU A 23 2.86 -0.44 2.25
CA LEU A 23 3.28 -1.75 2.72
C LEU A 23 3.25 -2.78 1.60
N ILE A 24 4.41 -3.34 1.30
CA ILE A 24 4.56 -4.51 0.41
C ILE A 24 5.42 -5.55 1.13
N ASP A 25 4.86 -6.71 1.38
CA ASP A 25 5.57 -7.87 1.91
C ASP A 25 4.95 -9.19 1.44
N GLU A 26 5.65 -10.31 1.68
CA GLU A 26 5.21 -11.62 1.17
C GLU A 26 4.09 -12.26 1.99
N LYS A 27 3.95 -11.87 3.25
CA LYS A 27 3.03 -12.51 4.18
C LYS A 27 1.70 -11.78 4.31
N TYR A 28 1.74 -10.47 4.43
CA TYR A 28 0.57 -9.66 4.78
C TYR A 28 0.00 -8.90 3.59
N CYS A 29 0.86 -8.35 2.72
CA CYS A 29 0.45 -7.53 1.60
C CYS A 29 1.43 -7.69 0.43
N ASN A 30 1.25 -8.76 -0.36
CA ASN A 30 2.17 -9.11 -1.46
C ASN A 30 1.99 -8.25 -2.73
N ASN A 31 0.95 -7.44 -2.78
CA ASN A 31 0.68 -6.49 -3.86
C ASN A 31 0.30 -5.12 -3.29
N ASP A 32 0.30 -4.11 -4.16
CA ASP A 32 -0.31 -2.83 -3.82
C ASP A 32 -1.78 -3.04 -3.41
N PHE A 33 -2.06 -2.68 -2.18
CA PHE A 33 -3.36 -2.87 -1.54
C PHE A 33 -4.51 -2.19 -2.28
N TRP A 34 -4.26 -0.99 -2.82
CA TRP A 34 -5.26 -0.24 -3.56
C TRP A 34 -5.52 -0.82 -4.95
N VAL A 35 -4.51 -1.44 -5.58
CA VAL A 35 -4.71 -2.22 -6.80
C VAL A 35 -5.62 -3.41 -6.53
N ASP A 36 -5.45 -4.09 -5.40
CA ASP A 36 -6.33 -5.19 -5.02
C ASP A 36 -7.77 -4.70 -4.78
N ALA A 37 -7.94 -3.54 -4.11
CA ALA A 37 -9.23 -2.90 -3.89
C ALA A 37 -9.90 -2.49 -5.22
N LEU A 38 -9.14 -1.87 -6.12
CA LEU A 38 -9.62 -1.51 -7.45
C LEU A 38 -10.06 -2.75 -8.24
N LYS A 39 -9.23 -3.80 -8.28
CA LYS A 39 -9.58 -5.05 -8.95
C LYS A 39 -10.81 -5.72 -8.35
N TYR A 40 -11.00 -5.62 -7.03
CA TYR A 40 -12.19 -6.15 -6.35
C TYR A 40 -13.47 -5.47 -6.85
N ILE A 41 -13.47 -4.15 -6.96
CA ILE A 41 -14.61 -3.35 -7.45
C ILE A 41 -14.86 -3.65 -8.92
N ILE A 42 -13.84 -3.53 -9.77
CA ILE A 42 -13.94 -3.67 -11.22
C ILE A 42 -14.51 -5.03 -11.64
N LYS A 43 -14.15 -6.10 -10.96
CA LYS A 43 -14.72 -7.44 -11.21
C LYS A 43 -16.23 -7.55 -10.97
N LYS A 44 -16.84 -6.58 -10.30
CA LYS A 44 -18.26 -6.60 -9.94
C LYS A 44 -19.12 -5.63 -10.76
N ILE A 45 -18.52 -4.83 -11.60
CA ILE A 45 -19.18 -3.81 -12.43
C ILE A 45 -18.80 -3.96 -13.91
N ASN A 46 -19.63 -3.41 -14.82
CA ASN A 46 -19.29 -3.27 -16.23
C ASN A 46 -18.61 -1.92 -16.49
N PRO A 47 -17.91 -1.74 -17.63
CA PRO A 47 -17.37 -0.45 -18.01
C PRO A 47 -18.49 0.61 -18.09
N GLY A 48 -18.28 1.74 -17.43
CA GLY A 48 -19.26 2.84 -17.38
C GLY A 48 -20.27 2.75 -16.22
N ASP A 49 -20.34 1.62 -15.50
CA ASP A 49 -21.18 1.52 -14.30
C ASP A 49 -20.65 2.45 -13.19
N ARG A 50 -21.57 2.98 -12.39
CA ARG A 50 -21.21 3.71 -11.17
C ARG A 50 -20.94 2.74 -10.02
N VAL A 51 -19.93 3.04 -9.22
CA VAL A 51 -19.67 2.29 -7.97
C VAL A 51 -20.73 2.69 -6.95
N SER A 52 -21.52 1.73 -6.50
CA SER A 52 -22.53 1.98 -5.46
C SER A 52 -21.90 2.01 -4.06
N THR A 53 -22.59 2.64 -3.11
CA THR A 53 -22.17 2.66 -1.70
C THR A 53 -22.12 1.25 -1.13
N GLU A 54 -23.09 0.39 -1.51
CA GLU A 54 -23.15 -1.00 -1.08
C GLU A 54 -21.93 -1.79 -1.55
N LEU A 55 -21.45 -1.55 -2.78
CA LEU A 55 -20.25 -2.19 -3.31
C LEU A 55 -18.99 -1.72 -2.58
N LEU A 56 -18.93 -0.45 -2.19
CA LEU A 56 -17.82 0.08 -1.37
C LEU A 56 -17.83 -0.54 0.04
N GLU A 57 -18.97 -0.66 0.68
CA GLU A 57 -19.09 -1.33 1.99
C GLU A 57 -18.73 -2.83 1.89
N ASP A 58 -19.19 -3.51 0.84
CA ASP A 58 -18.84 -4.91 0.58
C ASP A 58 -17.33 -5.08 0.40
N MET A 59 -16.68 -4.20 -0.35
CA MET A 59 -15.22 -4.20 -0.51
C MET A 59 -14.51 -3.92 0.81
N LYS A 60 -15.00 -2.95 1.62
CA LYS A 60 -14.46 -2.67 2.95
C LYS A 60 -14.48 -3.93 3.82
N ILE A 61 -15.63 -4.56 3.99
CA ILE A 61 -15.80 -5.75 4.83
C ILE A 61 -14.96 -6.93 4.32
N ASN A 62 -14.99 -7.20 3.02
CA ASN A 62 -14.43 -8.41 2.45
C ASN A 62 -12.95 -8.32 2.08
N LEU A 63 -12.40 -7.12 1.92
CA LEU A 63 -11.00 -6.91 1.58
C LEU A 63 -10.26 -6.13 2.67
N LEU A 64 -10.74 -4.92 3.03
CA LEU A 64 -10.01 -4.02 3.91
C LEU A 64 -9.94 -4.55 5.35
N ASP A 65 -11.09 -4.87 5.93
CA ASP A 65 -11.16 -5.29 7.33
C ASP A 65 -10.44 -6.62 7.57
N LYS A 66 -10.42 -7.51 6.56
CA LYS A 66 -9.68 -8.77 6.62
C LYS A 66 -8.17 -8.60 6.52
N LYS A 67 -7.69 -7.48 5.96
CA LYS A 67 -6.27 -7.15 5.83
C LYS A 67 -5.76 -6.20 6.92
N ARG A 68 -6.56 -5.90 7.96
CA ARG A 68 -6.08 -5.12 9.10
C ARG A 68 -4.97 -5.86 9.81
N ILE A 69 -3.78 -5.28 9.79
CA ILE A 69 -2.57 -5.88 10.35
C ILE A 69 -2.21 -5.15 11.63
N LYS A 70 -1.89 -5.91 12.66
CA LYS A 70 -1.28 -5.41 13.88
C LYS A 70 0.06 -6.09 14.08
N PHE A 71 1.11 -5.30 14.23
CA PHE A 71 2.43 -5.80 14.57
C PHE A 71 2.68 -5.58 16.05
N GLU A 72 2.68 -6.68 16.82
CA GLU A 72 2.94 -6.62 18.26
C GLU A 72 4.40 -6.22 18.53
N GLN A 73 4.63 -5.37 19.52
CA GLN A 73 5.96 -4.78 19.80
C GLN A 73 7.05 -5.82 20.11
N ASN A 74 6.68 -6.98 20.60
CA ASN A 74 7.60 -8.09 20.90
C ASN A 74 7.95 -8.98 19.70
N MET A 75 7.37 -8.72 18.53
CA MET A 75 7.70 -9.46 17.32
C MET A 75 9.14 -9.14 16.87
N PRO A 76 9.83 -10.10 16.20
CA PRO A 76 11.10 -9.81 15.57
C PRO A 76 10.94 -8.80 14.43
N PRO A 77 12.02 -8.14 13.98
CA PRO A 77 12.01 -7.29 12.80
C PRO A 77 11.39 -7.99 11.60
N ILE A 78 10.45 -7.31 10.94
CA ILE A 78 9.67 -7.86 9.83
C ILE A 78 10.29 -7.40 8.52
N LYS A 79 10.81 -8.35 7.73
CA LYS A 79 11.36 -8.05 6.40
C LYS A 79 10.23 -7.66 5.46
N VAL A 80 10.42 -6.56 4.73
CA VAL A 80 9.44 -6.02 3.78
C VAL A 80 10.10 -5.64 2.46
N LYS A 81 9.31 -5.55 1.39
CA LYS A 81 9.75 -4.95 0.13
C LYS A 81 9.55 -3.43 0.14
N SER A 82 8.54 -2.96 0.85
CA SER A 82 8.30 -1.54 1.09
C SER A 82 7.49 -1.36 2.37
N ALA A 83 7.74 -0.26 3.06
CA ALA A 83 6.92 0.26 4.15
C ALA A 83 7.31 1.71 4.40
N TYR A 84 6.53 2.41 5.22
CA TYR A 84 6.90 3.73 5.73
C TYR A 84 6.46 3.92 7.18
N GLY A 85 5.18 3.68 7.48
CA GLY A 85 4.66 3.75 8.85
C GLY A 85 4.74 5.16 9.47
N GLY A 86 4.85 6.21 8.65
CA GLY A 86 4.99 7.61 9.09
C GLY A 86 6.41 8.01 9.53
N PHE A 87 7.35 7.04 9.62
CA PHE A 87 8.76 7.32 9.95
C PHE A 87 9.65 6.21 9.40
N GLY A 88 10.74 6.59 8.74
CA GLY A 88 11.74 5.66 8.21
C GLY A 88 13.16 6.21 8.35
N ILE A 89 14.10 5.34 8.66
CA ILE A 89 15.54 5.63 8.71
C ILE A 89 16.21 4.89 7.56
N TYR A 90 16.91 5.62 6.72
CA TYR A 90 17.56 5.12 5.52
C TYR A 90 19.09 5.23 5.62
N LYS A 91 19.80 4.26 5.07
CA LYS A 91 21.26 4.29 4.95
C LYS A 91 21.65 5.22 3.80
N MET A 92 22.08 6.45 4.13
CA MET A 92 22.20 7.57 3.21
C MET A 92 23.10 7.29 1.98
N ASN A 93 24.20 6.57 2.15
CA ASN A 93 25.11 6.23 1.05
C ASN A 93 24.44 5.38 -0.05
N TYR A 94 23.35 4.67 0.26
CA TYR A 94 22.56 3.93 -0.72
C TYR A 94 21.40 4.75 -1.27
N VAL A 95 20.84 5.66 -0.47
CA VAL A 95 19.88 6.65 -0.97
C VAL A 95 20.45 7.45 -2.14
N ILE A 96 21.70 7.89 -2.01
CA ILE A 96 22.39 8.64 -3.06
C ILE A 96 22.63 7.79 -4.32
N LYS A 97 22.89 6.50 -4.16
CA LYS A 97 23.13 5.55 -5.27
C LYS A 97 21.84 5.01 -5.89
N ASN A 98 20.70 5.21 -5.25
CA ASN A 98 19.43 4.70 -5.74
C ASN A 98 19.03 5.46 -7.02
N GLU A 99 18.95 4.77 -8.14
CA GLU A 99 18.53 5.34 -9.42
C GLU A 99 17.00 5.47 -9.53
N ARG A 100 16.23 4.65 -8.81
CA ARG A 100 14.78 4.78 -8.77
C ARG A 100 14.40 6.00 -7.92
N ARG A 101 13.46 6.77 -8.47
CA ARG A 101 12.94 7.99 -7.83
C ARG A 101 11.54 7.74 -7.26
N TYR A 102 11.02 8.73 -6.56
CA TYR A 102 9.61 8.78 -6.17
C TYR A 102 8.77 8.86 -7.44
N GLU A 103 8.14 7.74 -7.81
CA GLU A 103 7.30 7.62 -8.99
C GLU A 103 5.92 7.16 -8.57
N GLY A 104 4.92 8.02 -8.81
CA GLY A 104 3.56 7.83 -8.32
C GLY A 104 2.61 7.14 -9.31
N PHE A 105 3.09 6.57 -10.43
CA PHE A 105 2.21 5.96 -11.43
C PHE A 105 2.69 4.58 -11.86
N GLN A 106 1.73 3.68 -12.09
CA GLN A 106 1.96 2.38 -12.71
C GLN A 106 0.80 2.04 -13.63
N LYS A 107 1.05 1.18 -14.63
CA LYS A 107 0.00 0.64 -15.49
C LYS A 107 -0.57 -0.62 -14.86
N VAL A 108 -1.90 -0.68 -14.77
CA VAL A 108 -2.64 -1.81 -14.19
C VAL A 108 -3.61 -2.36 -15.22
N ASP A 109 -3.57 -3.67 -15.43
CA ASP A 109 -4.56 -4.36 -16.25
C ASP A 109 -5.79 -4.71 -15.40
N LEU A 110 -6.95 -4.25 -15.86
CA LEU A 110 -8.24 -4.48 -15.23
C LEU A 110 -9.10 -5.38 -16.09
N ILE A 111 -9.84 -6.27 -15.45
CA ILE A 111 -10.82 -7.15 -16.09
C ILE A 111 -12.15 -6.88 -15.43
N PHE A 112 -13.09 -6.34 -16.20
CA PHE A 112 -14.45 -6.01 -15.78
C PHE A 112 -15.32 -7.27 -15.67
N LYS A 113 -16.50 -7.11 -15.08
CA LYS A 113 -17.48 -8.18 -14.87
C LYS A 113 -17.89 -8.86 -16.19
N ASP A 114 -18.02 -8.09 -17.27
CA ASP A 114 -18.36 -8.58 -18.62
C ASP A 114 -17.17 -9.19 -19.37
N GLY A 115 -15.98 -9.26 -18.77
CA GLY A 115 -14.76 -9.75 -19.37
C GLY A 115 -13.96 -8.71 -20.15
N THR A 116 -14.45 -7.47 -20.29
CA THR A 116 -13.72 -6.38 -20.92
C THR A 116 -12.40 -6.13 -20.21
N LYS A 117 -11.32 -5.98 -20.97
CA LYS A 117 -9.98 -5.69 -20.46
C LYS A 117 -9.60 -4.25 -20.76
N LYS A 118 -9.19 -3.51 -19.74
CA LYS A 118 -8.65 -2.15 -19.88
C LYS A 118 -7.31 -2.03 -19.15
N LYS A 119 -6.42 -1.23 -19.70
CA LYS A 119 -5.16 -0.84 -19.05
C LYS A 119 -5.28 0.62 -18.65
N ILE A 120 -5.12 0.90 -17.36
CA ILE A 120 -5.20 2.26 -16.82
C ILE A 120 -3.88 2.68 -16.21
N ASN A 121 -3.62 3.98 -16.17
CA ASN A 121 -2.59 4.56 -15.34
C ASN A 121 -3.15 4.66 -13.92
N TYR A 122 -2.50 3.98 -12.99
CA TYR A 122 -2.90 3.93 -11.59
C TYR A 122 -1.88 4.69 -10.73
N GLN A 123 -2.36 5.50 -9.82
CA GLN A 123 -1.50 6.16 -8.83
C GLN A 123 -1.09 5.14 -7.77
N LYS A 124 0.22 4.86 -7.67
CA LYS A 124 0.79 4.04 -6.60
C LYS A 124 1.47 4.92 -5.56
N ASN A 125 1.72 4.35 -4.40
CA ASN A 125 2.54 5.04 -3.41
C ASN A 125 3.97 5.18 -3.93
N GLU A 126 4.44 6.42 -4.02
CA GLU A 126 5.76 6.79 -4.56
C GLU A 126 6.91 6.17 -3.77
N ILE A 127 6.72 5.90 -2.47
CA ILE A 127 7.74 5.28 -1.63
C ILE A 127 8.05 3.84 -2.06
N VAL A 128 7.09 3.14 -2.67
CA VAL A 128 7.25 1.75 -3.11
C VAL A 128 8.36 1.66 -4.15
N ASN A 129 8.31 2.51 -5.20
CA ASN A 129 9.33 2.52 -6.25
C ASN A 129 10.72 2.84 -5.70
N PHE A 130 10.80 3.82 -4.79
CA PHE A 130 12.05 4.19 -4.13
C PHE A 130 12.63 3.03 -3.30
N ASN A 131 11.81 2.35 -2.51
CA ASN A 131 12.21 1.22 -1.67
C ASN A 131 12.65 0.01 -2.52
N GLU A 132 11.96 -0.28 -3.63
CA GLU A 132 12.37 -1.30 -4.59
C GLU A 132 13.77 -1.03 -5.15
N GLY A 133 14.14 0.23 -5.40
CA GLY A 133 15.48 0.60 -5.85
C GLY A 133 16.58 0.29 -4.82
N LEU A 134 16.27 0.37 -3.53
CA LEU A 134 17.21 -0.07 -2.49
C LEU A 134 17.38 -1.60 -2.50
N ILE A 135 16.32 -2.34 -2.76
CA ILE A 135 16.37 -3.80 -2.89
C ILE A 135 17.20 -4.22 -4.11
N ASP A 136 17.08 -3.50 -5.24
CA ASP A 136 17.92 -3.73 -6.43
C ASP A 136 19.41 -3.55 -6.15
N LEU A 137 19.76 -2.71 -5.18
CA LEU A 137 21.14 -2.54 -4.67
C LEU A 137 21.56 -3.65 -3.68
N GLY A 138 20.77 -4.71 -3.51
CA GLY A 138 21.04 -5.85 -2.62
C GLY A 138 20.74 -5.59 -1.14
N LEU A 139 19.93 -4.57 -0.84
CA LEU A 139 19.63 -4.21 0.55
C LEU A 139 18.35 -4.87 1.05
N GLU A 140 18.27 -5.01 2.36
CA GLU A 140 17.09 -5.49 3.07
C GLU A 140 16.40 -4.33 3.80
N LEU A 141 15.07 -4.35 3.81
CA LEU A 141 14.23 -3.35 4.46
C LEU A 141 13.40 -4.03 5.56
N TYR A 142 13.22 -3.34 6.70
CA TYR A 142 12.54 -3.92 7.85
C TYR A 142 11.57 -2.94 8.52
N ILE A 143 10.40 -3.42 8.93
CA ILE A 143 9.62 -2.78 9.99
C ILE A 143 10.20 -3.24 11.32
N LEU A 144 10.41 -2.31 12.25
CA LEU A 144 10.80 -2.59 13.63
C LEU A 144 9.56 -2.50 14.52
N PRO A 145 8.97 -3.63 14.94
CA PRO A 145 7.71 -3.62 15.68
C PRO A 145 7.75 -2.84 17.00
N TYR A 146 8.92 -2.77 17.63
CA TYR A 146 9.16 -2.02 18.87
C TYR A 146 9.41 -0.51 18.66
N LEU A 147 9.65 -0.07 17.43
CA LEU A 147 9.83 1.34 17.09
C LEU A 147 8.47 1.99 16.86
N ILE A 148 7.82 2.42 17.92
CA ILE A 148 6.49 3.00 17.85
C ILE A 148 6.57 4.49 17.51
N ASN A 149 6.02 4.86 16.37
CA ASN A 149 5.93 6.24 15.90
C ASN A 149 4.69 6.96 16.45
N ASN A 150 3.56 6.26 16.54
CA ASN A 150 2.30 6.81 17.02
C ASN A 150 1.49 5.76 17.80
N LYS A 151 0.79 6.20 18.84
CA LYS A 151 -0.10 5.37 19.65
C LYS A 151 -1.53 5.29 19.11
N TYR A 152 -1.95 6.28 18.31
CA TYR A 152 -3.30 6.35 17.78
C TYR A 152 -3.25 6.55 16.28
N THR A 153 -3.90 5.66 15.56
CA THR A 153 -4.02 5.78 14.11
C THR A 153 -5.46 6.02 13.71
N THR A 154 -5.66 6.77 12.64
CA THR A 154 -6.98 6.95 12.04
C THR A 154 -7.55 5.64 11.50
N ALA A 155 -6.69 4.64 11.28
CA ALA A 155 -7.09 3.28 10.88
C ALA A 155 -7.96 2.57 11.94
N ASP A 156 -7.86 2.99 13.20
CA ASP A 156 -8.67 2.41 14.28
C ASP A 156 -10.07 3.05 14.36
N ARG A 157 -10.31 4.17 13.68
CA ARG A 157 -11.56 4.92 13.73
C ARG A 157 -12.47 4.70 12.53
N ASP A 158 -12.02 5.06 11.32
CA ASP A 158 -12.85 5.01 10.11
C ASP A 158 -11.98 4.80 8.87
N PHE A 159 -11.53 3.60 8.61
CA PHE A 159 -10.74 3.31 7.43
C PHE A 159 -11.58 2.61 6.35
N PRO A 160 -11.47 3.00 5.08
CA PRO A 160 -10.79 4.20 4.58
C PRO A 160 -11.71 5.43 4.60
N PRO A 161 -11.17 6.63 4.69
CA PRO A 161 -11.98 7.80 4.51
C PRO A 161 -12.64 7.78 3.12
N LYS A 162 -13.91 8.14 3.03
CA LYS A 162 -14.68 8.21 1.77
C LYS A 162 -13.93 8.95 0.65
N SER A 163 -13.05 9.89 1.03
CA SER A 163 -12.18 10.64 0.13
C SER A 163 -11.07 9.81 -0.54
N ALA A 164 -10.60 8.71 0.07
CA ALA A 164 -9.56 7.88 -0.53
C ALA A 164 -10.07 7.13 -1.78
N PHE A 165 -11.37 6.83 -1.86
CA PHE A 165 -11.98 6.23 -3.04
C PHE A 165 -12.25 7.23 -4.16
N ALA A 166 -12.40 8.52 -3.83
CA ALA A 166 -12.52 9.57 -4.85
C ALA A 166 -11.26 9.70 -5.72
N LEU A 167 -10.10 9.22 -5.24
CA LEU A 167 -8.86 9.18 -6.01
C LEU A 167 -8.78 8.01 -6.99
N ILE A 168 -9.59 6.97 -6.80
CA ILE A 168 -9.66 5.80 -7.70
C ILE A 168 -10.65 6.06 -8.83
N ILE A 169 -11.64 6.89 -8.59
CA ILE A 169 -12.63 7.34 -9.55
C ILE A 169 -12.11 8.64 -10.14
N ASP A 170 -11.96 8.72 -11.45
CA ASP A 170 -11.51 9.94 -12.14
C ASP A 170 -12.31 11.15 -11.64
N GLN A 171 -11.62 12.17 -11.14
CA GLN A 171 -12.23 13.38 -10.60
C GLN A 171 -12.96 14.20 -11.69
N ASN A 172 -12.65 13.97 -12.97
CA ASN A 172 -13.22 14.70 -14.10
C ASN A 172 -14.37 13.98 -14.79
N ASP A 173 -14.46 12.67 -14.63
CA ASP A 173 -15.55 11.88 -15.20
C ASP A 173 -16.02 10.90 -14.11
N ARG A 174 -17.17 11.15 -13.50
CA ARG A 174 -17.75 10.32 -12.43
C ARG A 174 -18.08 8.88 -12.86
N SER A 175 -17.53 8.47 -13.99
CA SER A 175 -17.49 7.11 -14.50
C SER A 175 -16.08 6.51 -14.27
N ILE A 176 -16.01 5.26 -13.90
CA ILE A 176 -14.75 4.50 -13.94
C ILE A 176 -14.38 4.31 -15.41
N ILE A 177 -13.23 4.85 -15.81
CA ILE A 177 -12.70 4.74 -17.17
C ILE A 177 -12.45 3.27 -17.52
#